data_ae65c7279bec80af8210d952f9125077
#
_entry.id   ae65c7279bec80af8210d952f9125077
#
_cell.length_a   1.000
_cell.length_b   1.000
_cell.length_c   1.000
_cell.angle_alpha   90.00
_cell.angle_beta   90.00
_cell.angle_gamma   90.00
#
_symmetry.space_group_name_H-M   'P 1'
#
loop_
_entity.id
_entity.type
_entity.pdbx_description
1 polymer ?
#
loop_
_entity_poly.entity_id
_entity_poly.type
_entity_poly.pdbx_seq_one_letter_code
_entity_poly.pdbx_strand_id
1 'polypeptide(L)'
;MTRKLELSIFSISVGVTVILATLMITAVTQDLTDLVFAQGGQTKFEFNLTGSDEVPPVQTNATGMAEISAYTVAGDTITYKVNAMNIKDVTAGHIHFGKPGENGPIVFTMFKYDPPRNEVLETGTITADKLEGPMKGMQVSDLGFAGANGSLYMNIHTVENPNGEIRGTSSVPP
;
A
#
# COMPACT_ATOMS: atom_id res chain seq x y z
N MET A 1 59.06 40.96 -7.07
CA MET A 1 58.72 39.70 -7.71
C MET A 1 57.96 38.84 -6.71
N THR A 2 56.85 39.33 -6.14
CA THR A 2 56.05 38.65 -5.11
C THR A 2 54.61 39.12 -5.12
N ARG A 3 53.83 38.74 -6.19
CA ARG A 3 52.40 39.08 -6.25
C ARG A 3 51.57 38.10 -7.11
N LYS A 4 51.88 36.80 -7.08
CA LYS A 4 51.11 35.80 -7.84
C LYS A 4 50.73 34.56 -7.08
N LEU A 5 50.85 34.49 -5.77
CA LEU A 5 50.49 33.29 -4.99
C LEU A 5 49.22 33.41 -4.14
N GLU A 6 48.59 34.57 -4.03
CA GLU A 6 47.44 34.72 -3.10
C GLU A 6 46.05 34.50 -3.74
N LEU A 7 45.93 34.48 -5.09
CA LEU A 7 44.63 34.27 -5.73
C LEU A 7 44.20 32.79 -5.88
N SER A 8 45.12 31.85 -5.66
CA SER A 8 44.82 30.41 -5.84
C SER A 8 44.15 29.76 -4.61
N ILE A 9 44.37 30.29 -3.42
CA ILE A 9 43.89 29.67 -2.18
C ILE A 9 42.42 30.00 -1.92
N PHE A 10 41.93 31.17 -2.38
CA PHE A 10 40.55 31.61 -2.14
C PHE A 10 39.53 30.86 -3.01
N SER A 11 39.90 30.45 -4.21
CA SER A 11 39.00 29.69 -5.11
C SER A 11 38.78 28.22 -4.70
N ILE A 12 39.77 27.60 -4.04
CA ILE A 12 39.68 26.22 -3.58
C ILE A 12 38.80 26.11 -2.33
N SER A 13 38.88 27.14 -1.44
CA SER A 13 38.12 27.16 -0.20
C SER A 13 36.58 27.26 -0.43
N VAL A 14 36.15 28.06 -1.39
CA VAL A 14 34.72 28.24 -1.69
C VAL A 14 34.11 26.99 -2.35
N GLY A 15 34.87 26.33 -3.23
CA GLY A 15 34.42 25.11 -3.90
C GLY A 15 34.25 23.91 -2.94
N VAL A 16 35.20 23.77 -2.00
CA VAL A 16 35.14 22.68 -1.00
C VAL A 16 34.02 22.90 0.01
N THR A 17 33.77 24.17 0.40
CA THR A 17 32.69 24.48 1.36
C THR A 17 31.30 24.25 0.75
N VAL A 18 31.09 24.54 -0.55
CA VAL A 18 29.80 24.29 -1.23
C VAL A 18 29.57 22.79 -1.45
N ILE A 19 30.61 22.03 -1.81
CA ILE A 19 30.49 20.57 -1.98
C ILE A 19 30.22 19.88 -0.64
N LEU A 20 30.86 20.29 0.44
CA LEU A 20 30.61 19.77 1.78
C LEU A 20 29.20 20.13 2.28
N ALA A 21 28.69 21.32 1.99
CA ALA A 21 27.33 21.71 2.35
C ALA A 21 26.27 20.94 1.59
N THR A 22 26.48 20.67 0.29
CA THR A 22 25.56 19.86 -0.52
C THR A 22 25.58 18.39 -0.11
N LEU A 23 26.74 17.82 0.22
CA LEU A 23 26.81 16.45 0.76
C LEU A 23 26.13 16.32 2.13
N MET A 24 26.27 17.33 3.00
CA MET A 24 25.62 17.32 4.31
C MET A 24 24.10 17.43 4.20
N ILE A 25 23.57 18.20 3.26
CA ILE A 25 22.12 18.34 3.06
C ILE A 25 21.51 17.04 2.51
N THR A 26 22.20 16.35 1.61
CA THR A 26 21.72 15.06 1.08
C THR A 26 21.81 13.93 2.13
N ALA A 27 22.82 13.92 2.99
CA ALA A 27 22.95 12.96 4.07
C ALA A 27 21.85 13.17 5.14
N VAL A 28 21.55 14.42 5.50
CA VAL A 28 20.49 14.73 6.48
C VAL A 28 19.09 14.38 5.97
N THR A 29 18.83 14.52 4.68
CA THR A 29 17.52 14.13 4.12
C THR A 29 17.35 12.61 4.03
N GLN A 30 18.40 11.84 3.82
CA GLN A 30 18.36 10.37 3.86
C GLN A 30 18.19 9.87 5.30
N ASP A 31 18.90 10.42 6.26
CA ASP A 31 18.76 10.07 7.68
C ASP A 31 17.35 10.36 8.23
N LEU A 32 16.67 11.41 7.76
CA LEU A 32 15.30 11.72 8.20
C LEU A 32 14.26 10.73 7.60
N THR A 33 14.46 10.27 6.38
CA THR A 33 13.62 9.20 5.80
C THR A 33 13.89 7.86 6.48
N ASP A 34 15.14 7.52 6.75
CA ASP A 34 15.51 6.30 7.47
C ASP A 34 15.04 6.32 8.94
N LEU A 35 15.05 7.51 9.61
CA LEU A 35 14.52 7.67 10.96
C LEU A 35 12.99 7.53 11.03
N VAL A 36 12.26 8.00 10.03
CA VAL A 36 10.80 7.79 9.96
C VAL A 36 10.47 6.32 9.73
N PHE A 37 11.26 5.61 8.94
CA PHE A 37 11.10 4.16 8.76
C PHE A 37 11.67 3.35 9.93
N ALA A 38 12.68 3.84 10.65
CA ALA A 38 13.28 3.14 11.81
C ALA A 38 12.47 3.28 13.11
N GLN A 39 11.54 4.23 13.21
CA GLN A 39 10.70 4.42 14.40
C GLN A 39 9.45 3.52 14.44
N GLY A 40 9.38 2.47 13.62
CA GLY A 40 8.33 1.48 13.72
C GLY A 40 6.93 2.06 13.48
N GLY A 41 6.81 2.97 12.54
CA GLY A 41 5.53 3.54 12.15
C GLY A 41 4.62 2.45 11.59
N GLN A 42 3.47 2.25 12.20
CA GLN A 42 2.41 1.46 11.63
C GLN A 42 1.72 2.31 10.58
N THR A 43 1.81 1.93 9.32
CA THR A 43 1.01 2.53 8.25
C THR A 43 -0.28 1.72 8.11
N LYS A 44 -1.42 2.39 8.21
CA LYS A 44 -2.74 1.80 8.01
C LYS A 44 -3.32 2.24 6.68
N PHE A 45 -3.97 1.33 6.01
CA PHE A 45 -4.80 1.59 4.84
C PHE A 45 -6.21 1.12 5.13
N GLU A 46 -7.18 1.94 4.83
CA GLU A 46 -8.59 1.60 4.98
C GLU A 46 -9.26 1.48 3.62
N PHE A 47 -10.24 0.59 3.54
CA PHE A 47 -11.06 0.34 2.36
C PHE A 47 -12.52 0.35 2.81
N ASN A 48 -13.26 1.35 2.38
CA ASN A 48 -14.71 1.38 2.55
C ASN A 48 -15.35 0.72 1.33
N LEU A 49 -15.99 -0.43 1.53
CA LEU A 49 -16.49 -1.27 0.45
C LEU A 49 -17.97 -1.00 0.20
N THR A 50 -18.30 -0.59 -1.02
CA THR A 50 -19.68 -0.33 -1.47
C THR A 50 -19.90 -0.89 -2.87
N GLY A 51 -21.17 -1.17 -3.21
CA GLY A 51 -21.50 -1.61 -4.57
C GLY A 51 -21.34 -0.52 -5.62
N SER A 52 -21.48 0.77 -5.21
CA SER A 52 -21.29 1.90 -6.12
C SER A 52 -19.87 2.07 -6.61
N ASP A 53 -18.89 1.55 -5.87
CA ASP A 53 -17.46 1.62 -6.22
C ASP A 53 -17.02 0.47 -7.15
N GLU A 54 -17.87 -0.53 -7.38
CA GLU A 54 -17.61 -1.59 -8.36
C GLU A 54 -17.59 -1.04 -9.80
N VAL A 55 -16.94 -1.76 -10.69
CA VAL A 55 -16.81 -1.40 -12.11
C VAL A 55 -17.24 -2.58 -13.00
N PRO A 56 -18.46 -2.52 -13.58
CA PRO A 56 -19.49 -1.48 -13.43
C PRO A 56 -20.13 -1.50 -12.02
N PRO A 57 -20.77 -0.38 -11.58
CA PRO A 57 -21.44 -0.33 -10.29
C PRO A 57 -22.50 -1.39 -10.09
N VAL A 58 -22.58 -1.94 -8.88
CA VAL A 58 -23.55 -2.94 -8.45
C VAL A 58 -24.56 -2.31 -7.51
N GLN A 59 -25.87 -2.56 -7.77
CA GLN A 59 -26.95 -2.13 -6.89
C GLN A 59 -27.10 -3.15 -5.76
N THR A 60 -26.63 -2.83 -4.58
CA THR A 60 -26.69 -3.68 -3.39
C THR A 60 -26.81 -2.85 -2.12
N ASN A 61 -27.36 -3.45 -1.06
CA ASN A 61 -27.30 -2.89 0.30
C ASN A 61 -26.10 -3.42 1.10
N ALA A 62 -25.28 -4.26 0.49
CA ALA A 62 -24.06 -4.77 1.11
C ALA A 62 -23.05 -3.63 1.31
N THR A 63 -22.39 -3.65 2.44
CA THR A 63 -21.31 -2.72 2.78
C THR A 63 -20.21 -3.47 3.52
N GLY A 64 -19.00 -2.98 3.44
CA GLY A 64 -17.89 -3.57 4.15
C GLY A 64 -16.81 -2.55 4.52
N MET A 65 -15.95 -2.97 5.42
CA MET A 65 -14.74 -2.24 5.78
C MET A 65 -13.58 -3.23 5.84
N ALA A 66 -12.45 -2.81 5.32
CA ALA A 66 -11.22 -3.53 5.54
C ALA A 66 -10.10 -2.59 5.99
N GLU A 67 -9.20 -3.12 6.78
CA GLU A 67 -7.98 -2.46 7.25
C GLU A 67 -6.79 -3.34 6.92
N ILE A 68 -5.77 -2.74 6.35
CA ILE A 68 -4.45 -3.34 6.20
C ILE A 68 -3.48 -2.56 7.08
N SER A 69 -2.77 -3.25 7.95
CA SER A 69 -1.76 -2.69 8.83
C SER A 69 -0.38 -3.19 8.42
N ALA A 70 0.44 -2.27 7.91
CA ALA A 70 1.82 -2.53 7.57
C ALA A 70 2.73 -2.13 8.73
N TYR A 71 3.57 -3.05 9.18
CA TYR A 71 4.60 -2.79 10.19
C TYR A 71 5.95 -2.69 9.51
N THR A 72 6.62 -1.56 9.68
CA THR A 72 7.94 -1.27 9.07
C THR A 72 9.12 -1.75 9.92
N VAL A 73 8.88 -2.48 11.02
CA VAL A 73 9.96 -2.99 11.89
C VAL A 73 10.17 -4.48 11.67
N ALA A 74 11.30 -4.81 11.09
CA ALA A 74 11.97 -6.13 11.14
C ALA A 74 11.07 -7.37 10.89
N GLY A 75 10.29 -7.36 9.85
CA GLY A 75 9.53 -8.53 9.42
C GLY A 75 8.56 -8.15 8.33
N ASP A 76 8.75 -8.69 7.15
CA ASP A 76 7.95 -8.51 5.94
C ASP A 76 6.51 -9.04 6.11
N THR A 77 5.79 -8.51 7.10
CA THR A 77 4.47 -9.00 7.47
C THR A 77 3.48 -7.85 7.48
N ILE A 78 2.44 -7.98 6.69
CA ILE A 78 1.27 -7.10 6.71
C ILE A 78 0.10 -7.91 7.27
N THR A 79 -0.66 -7.32 8.20
CA THR A 79 -1.90 -7.93 8.69
C THR A 79 -3.11 -7.25 8.06
N TYR A 80 -4.18 -8.01 7.88
CA TYR A 80 -5.45 -7.46 7.41
C TYR A 80 -6.61 -7.89 8.30
N LYS A 81 -7.63 -7.05 8.31
CA LYS A 81 -8.97 -7.31 8.82
C LYS A 81 -9.97 -6.94 7.75
N VAL A 82 -11.02 -7.73 7.58
CA VAL A 82 -12.14 -7.39 6.71
C VAL A 82 -13.45 -7.86 7.32
N ASN A 83 -14.46 -7.02 7.26
CA ASN A 83 -15.82 -7.34 7.61
C ASN A 83 -16.79 -6.83 6.54
N ALA A 84 -17.88 -7.53 6.34
CA ALA A 84 -18.97 -7.07 5.49
C ALA A 84 -20.32 -7.39 6.12
N MET A 85 -21.30 -6.54 5.85
CA MET A 85 -22.66 -6.63 6.35
C MET A 85 -23.66 -6.58 5.21
N ASN A 86 -24.87 -7.14 5.45
CA ASN A 86 -25.94 -7.20 4.46
C ASN A 86 -25.55 -7.90 3.15
N ILE A 87 -24.60 -8.81 3.22
CA ILE A 87 -24.06 -9.57 2.09
C ILE A 87 -24.46 -11.06 2.21
N LYS A 88 -24.67 -11.72 1.09
CA LYS A 88 -25.08 -13.13 1.03
C LYS A 88 -24.25 -13.92 0.03
N ASP A 89 -24.15 -15.22 0.29
CA ASP A 89 -23.53 -16.18 -0.62
C ASP A 89 -22.12 -15.74 -1.09
N VAL A 90 -21.32 -15.21 -0.14
CA VAL A 90 -19.96 -14.76 -0.38
C VAL A 90 -19.08 -15.94 -0.76
N THR A 91 -18.29 -15.77 -1.80
CA THR A 91 -17.39 -16.80 -2.34
C THR A 91 -15.91 -16.47 -2.11
N ALA A 92 -15.52 -15.20 -2.20
CA ALA A 92 -14.12 -14.81 -2.07
C ALA A 92 -13.96 -13.32 -1.74
N GLY A 93 -12.75 -12.96 -1.27
CA GLY A 93 -12.30 -11.58 -1.16
C GLY A 93 -10.86 -11.45 -1.66
N HIS A 94 -10.60 -10.42 -2.45
CA HIS A 94 -9.30 -10.20 -3.07
C HIS A 94 -8.81 -8.77 -2.89
N ILE A 95 -7.47 -8.62 -2.93
CA ILE A 95 -6.81 -7.34 -3.17
C ILE A 95 -6.35 -7.33 -4.62
N HIS A 96 -6.59 -6.22 -5.30
CA HIS A 96 -6.25 -6.00 -6.69
C HIS A 96 -5.31 -4.80 -6.85
N PHE A 97 -4.55 -4.80 -7.92
CA PHE A 97 -3.74 -3.65 -8.35
C PHE A 97 -4.47 -2.90 -9.45
N GLY A 98 -4.91 -1.68 -9.15
CA GLY A 98 -5.65 -0.82 -10.07
C GLY A 98 -6.01 0.51 -9.41
N LYS A 99 -6.20 1.53 -10.24
CA LYS A 99 -6.64 2.85 -9.79
C LYS A 99 -8.15 2.89 -9.53
N PRO A 100 -8.66 3.91 -8.84
CA PRO A 100 -10.10 4.13 -8.73
C PRO A 100 -10.78 4.13 -10.11
N GLY A 101 -11.87 3.35 -10.23
CA GLY A 101 -12.63 3.23 -11.49
C GLY A 101 -12.01 2.29 -12.55
N GLU A 102 -10.93 1.60 -12.25
CA GLU A 102 -10.29 0.64 -13.15
C GLU A 102 -10.33 -0.78 -12.56
N ASN A 103 -10.64 -1.77 -13.39
CA ASN A 103 -10.46 -3.18 -13.01
C ASN A 103 -9.02 -3.61 -13.26
N GLY A 104 -8.43 -4.27 -12.29
CA GLY A 104 -7.05 -4.72 -12.33
C GLY A 104 -6.88 -6.17 -11.87
N PRO A 105 -5.68 -6.73 -12.05
CA PRO A 105 -5.37 -8.10 -11.66
C PRO A 105 -5.38 -8.29 -10.14
N ILE A 106 -5.69 -9.52 -9.70
CA ILE A 106 -5.53 -9.95 -8.32
C ILE A 106 -4.05 -9.93 -7.96
N VAL A 107 -3.74 -9.39 -6.79
CA VAL A 107 -2.40 -9.42 -6.21
C VAL A 107 -2.33 -10.18 -4.88
N PHE A 108 -3.48 -10.43 -4.26
CA PHE A 108 -3.58 -11.26 -3.07
C PHE A 108 -5.01 -11.78 -2.87
N THR A 109 -5.14 -13.08 -2.60
CA THR A 109 -6.40 -13.70 -2.19
C THR A 109 -6.49 -13.71 -0.67
N MET A 110 -7.43 -12.96 -0.10
CA MET A 110 -7.63 -12.89 1.34
C MET A 110 -8.31 -14.13 1.90
N PHE A 111 -9.40 -14.53 1.26
CA PHE A 111 -10.17 -15.71 1.63
C PHE A 111 -10.94 -16.26 0.44
N LYS A 112 -11.31 -17.55 0.55
CA LYS A 112 -12.27 -18.25 -0.32
C LYS A 112 -13.17 -19.09 0.54
N TYR A 113 -14.46 -19.11 0.21
CA TYR A 113 -15.46 -19.91 0.89
C TYR A 113 -16.07 -20.96 -0.07
N ASP A 114 -16.03 -22.20 0.36
CA ASP A 114 -16.71 -23.32 -0.26
C ASP A 114 -17.23 -24.26 0.84
N PRO A 115 -18.54 -24.27 1.13
CA PRO A 115 -19.63 -23.53 0.48
C PRO A 115 -19.61 -22.02 0.79
N PRO A 116 -20.35 -21.21 0.00
CA PRO A 116 -20.51 -19.77 0.21
C PRO A 116 -21.06 -19.42 1.61
N ARG A 117 -20.75 -18.23 2.12
CA ARG A 117 -21.13 -17.75 3.46
C ARG A 117 -21.91 -16.44 3.40
N ASN A 118 -22.77 -16.20 4.41
CA ASN A 118 -23.56 -14.97 4.55
C ASN A 118 -22.93 -13.97 5.55
N GLU A 119 -21.70 -14.15 5.87
CA GLU A 119 -20.95 -13.32 6.82
C GLU A 119 -19.48 -13.26 6.40
N VAL A 120 -18.89 -12.09 6.53
CA VAL A 120 -17.46 -11.88 6.38
C VAL A 120 -16.92 -11.24 7.64
N LEU A 121 -16.07 -11.96 8.34
CA LEU A 121 -15.27 -11.47 9.46
C LEU A 121 -13.95 -12.24 9.43
N GLU A 122 -13.00 -11.71 8.65
CA GLU A 122 -11.73 -12.37 8.43
C GLU A 122 -10.56 -11.52 8.88
N THR A 123 -9.55 -12.19 9.36
CA THR A 123 -8.25 -11.60 9.69
C THR A 123 -7.15 -12.50 9.18
N GLY A 124 -6.05 -11.94 8.78
CA GLY A 124 -4.93 -12.74 8.32
C GLY A 124 -3.65 -11.94 8.13
N THR A 125 -2.69 -12.63 7.56
CA THR A 125 -1.35 -12.10 7.31
C THR A 125 -1.03 -12.23 5.82
N ILE A 126 -0.53 -11.15 5.24
CA ILE A 126 0.01 -11.10 3.89
C ILE A 126 1.51 -11.28 3.97
N THR A 127 2.03 -12.28 3.27
CA THR A 127 3.46 -12.58 3.15
C THR A 127 3.88 -12.57 1.69
N ALA A 128 5.15 -12.32 1.41
CA ALA A 128 5.66 -12.17 0.03
C ALA A 128 5.42 -13.41 -0.84
N ASP A 129 5.48 -14.61 -0.26
CA ASP A 129 5.24 -15.88 -0.95
C ASP A 129 3.80 -16.10 -1.40
N LYS A 130 2.85 -15.32 -0.83
CA LYS A 130 1.43 -15.37 -1.17
C LYS A 130 0.99 -14.26 -2.14
N LEU A 131 1.90 -13.39 -2.55
CA LEU A 131 1.59 -12.39 -3.55
C LEU A 131 1.38 -13.03 -4.92
N GLU A 132 0.38 -12.52 -5.65
CA GLU A 132 -0.11 -13.08 -6.90
C GLU A 132 0.04 -12.08 -8.06
N GLY A 133 -0.23 -12.56 -9.27
CA GLY A 133 -0.30 -11.71 -10.47
C GLY A 133 0.97 -10.88 -10.67
N PRO A 134 0.83 -9.57 -10.93
CA PRO A 134 1.98 -8.69 -11.15
C PRO A 134 2.88 -8.49 -9.92
N MET A 135 2.39 -8.80 -8.72
CA MET A 135 3.18 -8.69 -7.48
C MET A 135 3.84 -10.00 -7.05
N LYS A 136 3.68 -11.08 -7.82
CA LYS A 136 4.31 -12.36 -7.52
C LYS A 136 5.84 -12.24 -7.51
N GLY A 137 6.46 -12.60 -6.39
CA GLY A 137 7.91 -12.52 -6.19
C GLY A 137 8.42 -11.13 -5.77
N MET A 138 7.53 -10.18 -5.55
CA MET A 138 7.84 -8.87 -4.97
C MET A 138 7.88 -8.93 -3.45
N GLN A 139 8.37 -7.87 -2.82
CA GLN A 139 8.37 -7.74 -1.36
C GLN A 139 6.98 -7.29 -0.87
N VAL A 140 6.65 -7.61 0.37
CA VAL A 140 5.40 -7.14 0.99
C VAL A 140 5.35 -5.61 1.10
N SER A 141 6.51 -4.96 1.24
CA SER A 141 6.64 -3.51 1.21
C SER A 141 6.13 -2.88 -0.10
N ASP A 142 6.26 -3.58 -1.24
CA ASP A 142 5.77 -3.08 -2.53
C ASP A 142 4.24 -2.99 -2.53
N LEU A 143 3.55 -3.94 -1.88
CA LEU A 143 2.11 -3.85 -1.64
C LEU A 143 1.76 -2.64 -0.76
N GLY A 144 2.55 -2.38 0.28
CA GLY A 144 2.40 -1.19 1.13
C GLY A 144 2.54 0.12 0.34
N PHE A 145 3.55 0.23 -0.52
CA PHE A 145 3.71 1.41 -1.39
C PHE A 145 2.55 1.59 -2.37
N ALA A 146 2.05 0.50 -2.95
CA ALA A 146 0.89 0.55 -3.83
C ALA A 146 -0.37 1.01 -3.09
N GLY A 147 -0.57 0.58 -1.83
CA GLY A 147 -1.64 1.04 -0.95
C GLY A 147 -1.54 2.53 -0.64
N ALA A 148 -0.35 3.02 -0.28
CA ALA A 148 -0.10 4.42 0.01
C ALA A 148 -0.40 5.35 -1.18
N ASN A 149 -0.20 4.87 -2.40
CA ASN A 149 -0.46 5.59 -3.64
C ASN A 149 -1.90 5.47 -4.16
N GLY A 150 -2.81 4.80 -3.42
CA GLY A 150 -4.17 4.56 -3.87
C GLY A 150 -4.29 3.66 -5.11
N SER A 151 -3.27 2.80 -5.32
CA SER A 151 -3.23 1.87 -6.46
C SER A 151 -3.69 0.45 -6.08
N LEU A 152 -4.28 0.29 -4.91
CA LEU A 152 -4.92 -0.94 -4.49
C LEU A 152 -6.42 -0.73 -4.32
N TYR A 153 -7.17 -1.73 -4.71
CA TYR A 153 -8.55 -1.86 -4.28
C TYR A 153 -8.81 -3.26 -3.75
N MET A 154 -9.81 -3.36 -2.90
CA MET A 154 -10.31 -4.62 -2.38
C MET A 154 -11.73 -4.82 -2.85
N ASN A 155 -12.09 -6.07 -3.17
CA ASN A 155 -13.49 -6.39 -3.42
C ASN A 155 -13.88 -7.75 -2.82
N ILE A 156 -15.20 -7.93 -2.64
CA ILE A 156 -15.83 -9.14 -2.15
C ILE A 156 -16.78 -9.65 -3.21
N HIS A 157 -16.64 -10.92 -3.55
CA HIS A 157 -17.40 -11.61 -4.56
C HIS A 157 -18.48 -12.48 -3.94
N THR A 158 -19.60 -12.59 -4.63
CA THR A 158 -20.73 -13.46 -4.25
C THR A 158 -21.14 -14.36 -5.39
N VAL A 159 -22.05 -15.29 -5.13
CA VAL A 159 -22.64 -16.13 -6.19
C VAL A 159 -23.38 -15.26 -7.21
N GLU A 160 -24.09 -14.22 -6.77
CA GLU A 160 -24.84 -13.31 -7.62
C GLU A 160 -23.92 -12.36 -8.41
N ASN A 161 -22.86 -11.90 -7.77
CA ASN A 161 -21.89 -10.95 -8.34
C ASN A 161 -20.49 -11.57 -8.37
N PRO A 162 -20.21 -12.51 -9.28
CA PRO A 162 -18.93 -13.23 -9.30
C PRO A 162 -17.73 -12.35 -9.71
N ASN A 163 -17.97 -11.16 -10.27
CA ASN A 163 -16.93 -10.18 -10.60
C ASN A 163 -16.66 -9.17 -9.47
N GLY A 164 -17.47 -9.19 -8.40
CA GLY A 164 -17.43 -8.31 -7.24
C GLY A 164 -18.81 -7.73 -6.94
N GLU A 165 -19.21 -7.75 -5.68
CA GLU A 165 -20.44 -7.14 -5.19
C GLU A 165 -20.18 -5.80 -4.50
N ILE A 166 -19.12 -5.71 -3.71
CA ILE A 166 -18.69 -4.48 -3.05
C ILE A 166 -17.18 -4.30 -3.19
N ARG A 167 -16.78 -3.06 -3.43
CA ARG A 167 -15.41 -2.65 -3.68
C ARG A 167 -15.06 -1.37 -2.91
N GLY A 168 -13.78 -1.20 -2.56
CA GLY A 168 -13.22 0.04 -2.05
C GLY A 168 -11.77 0.21 -2.45
N THR A 169 -11.34 1.45 -2.68
CA THR A 169 -9.93 1.79 -2.97
C THR A 169 -9.21 2.14 -1.67
N SER A 170 -7.92 1.82 -1.59
CA SER A 170 -7.09 2.13 -0.43
C SER A 170 -7.02 3.63 -0.16
N SER A 171 -7.19 3.99 1.09
CA SER A 171 -6.98 5.35 1.60
C SER A 171 -6.11 5.29 2.86
N VAL A 172 -5.27 6.31 3.04
CA VAL A 172 -4.53 6.49 4.29
C VAL A 172 -5.40 7.34 5.20
N PRO A 173 -5.74 6.89 6.41
CA PRO A 173 -6.48 7.71 7.37
C PRO A 173 -5.70 8.98 7.70
N PRO A 174 -6.40 10.11 7.97
CA PRO A 174 -5.78 11.38 8.31
C PRO A 174 -5.03 11.34 9.66
#